data_ed3f9e6fa2629b209fe6eda297759756
#
_entry.id   ed3f9e6fa2629b209fe6eda297759756
#
_cell.length_a   1.000
_cell.length_b   1.000
_cell.length_c   1.000
_cell.angle_alpha   90.00
_cell.angle_beta   90.00
_cell.angle_gamma   90.00
#
_symmetry.space_group_name_H-M   'P 1'
#
loop_
_entity.id
_entity.type
_entity.pdbx_description
1 polymer ?
#
loop_
_entity_poly.entity_id
_entity_poly.type
_entity_poly.pdbx_seq_one_letter_code
_entity_poly.pdbx_strand_id
1 'polypeptide(L)'
;MAPVVLELLRRPAHFDVKVAVTGQHRQMLDQVLSAFEIVPDFDLNIMTQGQTLAQVTTRSLDGLDPILAAEKPDWVLAQGDTTTTFVAALAAFYHGAKFGHVEAGLRTGNPRDPFPEEMNRLLTTRLATLHFPPTPESAANLKADGVGDDVIVLSGNTVIDALLEVAAKAYLPTDPLLSEILDDPRRMLLVTTHRRENWGEPMGRIGVAVRQIVDAFPDVVAVVPWHLNPLVREALTPSLANHPRIRLIEPQEYVPFVKLEQKSTLILTDSGGVQEEAPSLGKPVLVARETTERPEGIAAGTAKLVGTDTALIVAEATRLLSDPEAYAAMARAVSPYGDGHAARRIADALEIPRSETLT
;
A
#
# COMPACT_ATOMS: atom_id res chain seq x y z
N MET A 1 -8.18 3.22 3.01
CA MET A 1 -9.45 3.73 3.65
C MET A 1 -9.79 3.05 4.98
N ALA A 2 -9.56 1.76 5.21
CA ALA A 2 -9.98 1.12 6.46
C ALA A 2 -9.59 1.88 7.75
N PRO A 3 -8.34 2.35 7.93
CA PRO A 3 -8.00 3.14 9.13
C PRO A 3 -8.82 4.43 9.28
N VAL A 4 -9.13 5.10 8.16
CA VAL A 4 -9.97 6.32 8.19
C VAL A 4 -11.38 5.98 8.67
N VAL A 5 -11.98 4.92 8.12
CA VAL A 5 -13.30 4.44 8.55
C VAL A 5 -13.31 4.14 10.06
N LEU A 6 -12.31 3.38 10.53
CA LEU A 6 -12.21 3.03 11.96
C LEU A 6 -11.99 4.24 12.85
N GLU A 7 -11.18 5.21 12.43
CA GLU A 7 -10.95 6.43 13.19
C GLU A 7 -12.23 7.29 13.30
N LEU A 8 -12.99 7.40 12.21
CA LEU A 8 -14.28 8.11 12.22
C LEU A 8 -15.31 7.38 13.11
N LEU A 9 -15.39 6.05 13.02
CA LEU A 9 -16.28 5.24 13.88
C LEU A 9 -15.92 5.33 15.38
N ARG A 10 -14.65 5.59 15.72
CA ARG A 10 -14.24 5.87 17.13
C ARG A 10 -14.71 7.20 17.67
N ARG A 11 -15.27 8.07 16.81
CA ARG A 11 -15.74 9.44 17.17
C ARG A 11 -17.25 9.62 16.92
N PRO A 12 -18.12 8.78 17.51
CA PRO A 12 -19.56 8.80 17.21
C PRO A 12 -20.29 10.07 17.67
N ALA A 13 -19.65 10.91 18.49
CA ALA A 13 -20.19 12.22 18.86
C ALA A 13 -20.03 13.27 17.74
N HIS A 14 -19.14 13.03 16.77
CA HIS A 14 -18.80 13.95 15.69
C HIS A 14 -19.23 13.44 14.32
N PHE A 15 -19.26 12.09 14.13
CA PHE A 15 -19.49 11.47 12.84
C PHE A 15 -20.58 10.39 12.89
N ASP A 16 -21.53 10.46 11.97
CA ASP A 16 -22.38 9.33 11.57
C ASP A 16 -21.78 8.75 10.27
N VAL A 17 -21.19 7.58 10.38
CA VAL A 17 -20.36 6.99 9.30
C VAL A 17 -21.15 5.94 8.56
N LYS A 18 -21.20 6.07 7.23
CA LYS A 18 -21.73 5.06 6.31
C LYS A 18 -20.62 4.57 5.38
N VAL A 19 -20.54 3.27 5.21
CA VAL A 19 -19.55 2.63 4.37
C VAL A 19 -20.20 2.05 3.14
N ALA A 20 -19.86 2.61 1.96
CA ALA A 20 -20.31 2.10 0.67
C ALA A 20 -19.12 1.46 -0.07
N VAL A 21 -19.31 0.24 -0.57
CA VAL A 21 -18.31 -0.46 -1.37
C VAL A 21 -18.84 -0.75 -2.77
N THR A 22 -17.99 -0.55 -3.78
CA THR A 22 -18.37 -0.81 -5.17
C THR A 22 -18.14 -2.26 -5.59
N GLY A 23 -17.21 -2.96 -4.93
CA GLY A 23 -16.87 -4.34 -5.24
C GLY A 23 -16.11 -4.51 -6.56
N GLN A 24 -15.43 -3.46 -7.07
CA GLN A 24 -14.64 -3.54 -8.31
C GLN A 24 -13.54 -4.61 -8.25
N HIS A 25 -12.94 -4.84 -7.07
CA HIS A 25 -11.92 -5.86 -6.79
C HIS A 25 -12.37 -6.74 -5.62
N ARG A 26 -13.41 -7.54 -5.85
CA ARG A 26 -14.18 -8.24 -4.82
C ARG A 26 -13.31 -8.99 -3.79
N GLN A 27 -12.43 -9.88 -4.24
CA GLN A 27 -11.64 -10.72 -3.33
C GLN A 27 -10.72 -9.90 -2.42
N MET A 28 -10.01 -8.91 -2.98
CA MET A 28 -9.13 -8.03 -2.21
C MET A 28 -9.93 -7.17 -1.21
N LEU A 29 -11.09 -6.67 -1.63
CA LEU A 29 -11.97 -5.89 -0.77
C LEU A 29 -12.44 -6.71 0.42
N ASP A 30 -12.95 -7.92 0.19
CA ASP A 30 -13.46 -8.80 1.25
C ASP A 30 -12.37 -9.15 2.27
N GLN A 31 -11.12 -9.38 1.82
CA GLN A 31 -9.97 -9.60 2.71
C GLN A 31 -9.70 -8.38 3.60
N VAL A 32 -9.72 -7.17 3.04
CA VAL A 32 -9.50 -5.93 3.80
C VAL A 32 -10.65 -5.71 4.79
N LEU A 33 -11.91 -5.85 4.35
CA LEU A 33 -13.07 -5.69 5.24
C LEU A 33 -13.00 -6.66 6.41
N SER A 34 -12.64 -7.93 6.16
CA SER A 34 -12.44 -8.94 7.21
C SER A 34 -11.28 -8.61 8.15
N ALA A 35 -10.12 -8.18 7.61
CA ALA A 35 -8.93 -7.87 8.40
C ALA A 35 -9.15 -6.70 9.39
N PHE A 36 -10.02 -5.75 9.02
CA PHE A 36 -10.36 -4.58 9.82
C PHE A 36 -11.74 -4.65 10.46
N GLU A 37 -12.45 -5.78 10.34
CA GLU A 37 -13.77 -6.01 10.93
C GLU A 37 -14.81 -4.94 10.51
N ILE A 38 -14.69 -4.44 9.26
CA ILE A 38 -15.61 -3.45 8.70
C ILE A 38 -16.75 -4.16 7.99
N VAL A 39 -17.97 -3.81 8.37
CA VAL A 39 -19.19 -4.25 7.69
C VAL A 39 -19.72 -3.08 6.87
N PRO A 40 -19.77 -3.18 5.53
CA PRO A 40 -20.30 -2.09 4.71
C PRO A 40 -21.82 -1.97 4.89
N ASP A 41 -22.32 -0.72 4.91
CA ASP A 41 -23.75 -0.41 4.90
C ASP A 41 -24.35 -0.64 3.51
N PHE A 42 -23.56 -0.39 2.47
CA PHE A 42 -23.97 -0.53 1.06
C PHE A 42 -22.93 -1.28 0.25
N ASP A 43 -23.37 -2.29 -0.50
CA ASP A 43 -22.54 -3.08 -1.40
C ASP A 43 -23.13 -3.05 -2.82
N LEU A 44 -22.49 -2.30 -3.70
CA LEU A 44 -22.98 -2.08 -5.07
C LEU A 44 -22.69 -3.25 -6.01
N ASN A 45 -21.71 -4.08 -5.67
CA ASN A 45 -21.31 -5.28 -6.42
C ASN A 45 -21.25 -5.06 -7.95
N ILE A 46 -20.55 -4.00 -8.39
CA ILE A 46 -20.52 -3.57 -9.80
C ILE A 46 -19.66 -4.46 -10.70
N MET A 47 -18.88 -5.39 -10.12
CA MET A 47 -17.92 -6.21 -10.86
C MET A 47 -18.63 -7.15 -11.83
N THR A 48 -18.24 -7.10 -13.10
CA THR A 48 -18.60 -8.11 -14.09
C THR A 48 -17.40 -8.44 -14.96
N GLN A 49 -17.31 -9.69 -15.40
CA GLN A 49 -16.19 -10.14 -16.24
C GLN A 49 -16.16 -9.35 -17.57
N GLY A 50 -14.98 -8.84 -17.92
CA GLY A 50 -14.75 -8.14 -19.18
C GLY A 50 -15.40 -6.76 -19.30
N GLN A 51 -15.79 -6.12 -18.18
CA GLN A 51 -16.38 -4.79 -18.20
C GLN A 51 -15.41 -3.72 -18.71
N THR A 52 -15.95 -2.76 -19.47
CA THR A 52 -15.21 -1.59 -19.96
C THR A 52 -15.13 -0.50 -18.88
N LEU A 53 -14.20 0.45 -19.03
CA LEU A 53 -14.13 1.63 -18.15
C LEU A 53 -15.45 2.42 -18.13
N ALA A 54 -16.12 2.55 -19.29
CA ALA A 54 -17.43 3.19 -19.38
C ALA A 54 -18.49 2.47 -18.53
N GLN A 55 -18.48 1.14 -18.53
CA GLN A 55 -19.39 0.35 -17.68
C GLN A 55 -19.07 0.46 -16.20
N VAL A 56 -17.78 0.53 -15.82
CA VAL A 56 -17.38 0.80 -14.42
C VAL A 56 -17.91 2.18 -13.99
N THR A 57 -17.69 3.21 -14.82
CA THR A 57 -18.15 4.58 -14.56
C THR A 57 -19.67 4.65 -14.38
N THR A 58 -20.45 4.15 -15.34
CA THR A 58 -21.92 4.22 -15.31
C THR A 58 -22.51 3.45 -14.14
N ARG A 59 -22.05 2.21 -13.90
CA ARG A 59 -22.55 1.40 -12.80
C ARG A 59 -22.21 1.96 -11.42
N SER A 60 -20.99 2.53 -11.27
CA SER A 60 -20.62 3.21 -10.03
C SER A 60 -21.50 4.43 -9.78
N LEU A 61 -21.77 5.23 -10.82
CA LEU A 61 -22.61 6.42 -10.70
C LEU A 61 -24.08 6.04 -10.41
N ASP A 62 -24.65 5.13 -11.20
CA ASP A 62 -26.02 4.64 -11.02
C ASP A 62 -26.24 4.01 -9.63
N GLY A 63 -25.20 3.38 -9.06
CA GLY A 63 -25.27 2.78 -7.73
C GLY A 63 -25.11 3.80 -6.60
N LEU A 64 -24.23 4.80 -6.75
CA LEU A 64 -24.00 5.81 -5.72
C LEU A 64 -25.10 6.87 -5.66
N ASP A 65 -25.69 7.22 -6.80
CA ASP A 65 -26.70 8.28 -6.88
C ASP A 65 -27.90 8.09 -5.91
N PRO A 66 -28.58 6.93 -5.87
CA PRO A 66 -29.68 6.72 -4.93
C PRO A 66 -29.24 6.71 -3.45
N ILE A 67 -28.02 6.26 -3.16
CA ILE A 67 -27.47 6.27 -1.80
C ILE A 67 -27.28 7.71 -1.34
N LEU A 68 -26.60 8.54 -2.14
CA LEU A 68 -26.35 9.95 -1.79
C LEU A 68 -27.65 10.76 -1.71
N ALA A 69 -28.63 10.46 -2.56
CA ALA A 69 -29.96 11.08 -2.50
C ALA A 69 -30.71 10.76 -1.21
N ALA A 70 -30.56 9.53 -0.68
CA ALA A 70 -31.20 9.07 0.55
C ALA A 70 -30.46 9.55 1.81
N GLU A 71 -29.14 9.31 1.87
CA GLU A 71 -28.32 9.57 3.04
C GLU A 71 -27.96 11.07 3.23
N LYS A 72 -27.86 11.82 2.13
CA LYS A 72 -27.51 13.25 2.11
C LYS A 72 -26.30 13.59 2.98
N PRO A 73 -25.16 12.93 2.74
CA PRO A 73 -24.00 13.12 3.60
C PRO A 73 -23.41 14.54 3.46
N ASP A 74 -22.86 15.08 4.54
CA ASP A 74 -22.06 16.31 4.49
C ASP A 74 -20.75 16.11 3.73
N TRP A 75 -20.17 14.92 3.88
CA TRP A 75 -18.89 14.53 3.28
C TRP A 75 -18.96 13.17 2.60
N VAL A 76 -18.31 13.07 1.44
CA VAL A 76 -17.96 11.81 0.80
C VAL A 76 -16.43 11.70 0.78
N LEU A 77 -15.89 10.56 1.22
CA LEU A 77 -14.45 10.29 1.20
C LEU A 77 -14.14 9.13 0.27
N ALA A 78 -13.15 9.29 -0.57
CA ALA A 78 -12.57 8.17 -1.32
C ALA A 78 -11.06 8.31 -1.45
N GLN A 79 -10.37 7.18 -1.68
CA GLN A 79 -8.92 7.10 -1.70
C GLN A 79 -8.38 6.72 -3.07
N GLY A 80 -7.27 7.36 -3.45
CA GLY A 80 -6.46 6.98 -4.60
C GLY A 80 -7.02 7.47 -5.92
N ASP A 81 -6.89 6.67 -6.96
CA ASP A 81 -6.96 7.10 -8.36
C ASP A 81 -7.81 6.20 -9.26
N THR A 82 -8.58 5.30 -8.65
CA THR A 82 -9.47 4.43 -9.43
C THR A 82 -10.62 5.21 -10.08
N THR A 83 -11.21 4.63 -11.12
CA THR A 83 -12.44 5.16 -11.72
C THR A 83 -13.54 5.34 -10.67
N THR A 84 -13.63 4.45 -9.68
CA THR A 84 -14.57 4.56 -8.56
C THR A 84 -14.34 5.82 -7.73
N THR A 85 -13.08 6.18 -7.45
CA THR A 85 -12.73 7.41 -6.71
C THR A 85 -13.20 8.66 -7.46
N PHE A 86 -12.93 8.73 -8.76
CA PHE A 86 -13.39 9.82 -9.61
C PHE A 86 -14.93 9.90 -9.63
N VAL A 87 -15.60 8.77 -9.80
CA VAL A 87 -17.07 8.74 -9.84
C VAL A 87 -17.70 9.11 -8.50
N ALA A 88 -17.09 8.70 -7.38
CA ALA A 88 -17.54 9.14 -6.04
C ALA A 88 -17.45 10.66 -5.87
N ALA A 89 -16.37 11.28 -6.36
CA ALA A 89 -16.22 12.73 -6.35
C ALA A 89 -17.28 13.43 -7.22
N LEU A 90 -17.56 12.89 -8.40
CA LEU A 90 -18.58 13.41 -9.32
C LEU A 90 -19.99 13.27 -8.73
N ALA A 91 -20.33 12.13 -8.14
CA ALA A 91 -21.60 11.91 -7.47
C ALA A 91 -21.78 12.84 -6.27
N ALA A 92 -20.74 13.02 -5.44
CA ALA A 92 -20.76 13.99 -4.34
C ALA A 92 -21.07 15.40 -4.82
N PHE A 93 -20.42 15.84 -5.91
CA PHE A 93 -20.67 17.14 -6.52
C PHE A 93 -22.12 17.31 -6.99
N TYR A 94 -22.72 16.29 -7.62
CA TYR A 94 -24.12 16.33 -8.07
C TYR A 94 -25.11 16.46 -6.92
N HIS A 95 -24.81 15.89 -5.76
CA HIS A 95 -25.65 15.95 -4.57
C HIS A 95 -25.30 17.09 -3.60
N GLY A 96 -24.33 17.96 -3.97
CA GLY A 96 -23.92 19.09 -3.11
C GLY A 96 -23.14 18.68 -1.85
N ALA A 97 -22.69 17.43 -1.77
CA ALA A 97 -21.84 16.95 -0.69
C ALA A 97 -20.38 17.39 -0.91
N LYS A 98 -19.68 17.70 0.18
CA LYS A 98 -18.23 17.96 0.15
C LYS A 98 -17.48 16.66 -0.14
N PHE A 99 -16.34 16.75 -0.87
CA PHE A 99 -15.52 15.59 -1.17
C PHE A 99 -14.12 15.71 -0.60
N GLY A 100 -13.70 14.71 0.17
CA GLY A 100 -12.33 14.57 0.69
C GLY A 100 -11.55 13.52 -0.09
N HIS A 101 -10.50 13.94 -0.79
CA HIS A 101 -9.65 13.06 -1.58
C HIS A 101 -8.47 12.58 -0.74
N VAL A 102 -8.52 11.32 -0.28
CA VAL A 102 -7.43 10.66 0.45
C VAL A 102 -6.40 10.14 -0.54
N GLU A 103 -5.11 10.24 -0.22
CA GLU A 103 -3.99 9.91 -1.12
C GLU A 103 -3.97 10.80 -2.39
N ALA A 104 -4.22 12.07 -2.19
CA ALA A 104 -4.26 13.07 -3.26
C ALA A 104 -2.86 13.52 -3.71
N GLY A 105 -2.74 13.98 -4.94
CA GLY A 105 -1.55 14.72 -5.40
C GLY A 105 -0.43 13.87 -6.00
N LEU A 106 -0.60 12.56 -6.17
CA LEU A 106 0.31 11.76 -6.99
C LEU A 106 0.20 12.22 -8.47
N ARG A 107 1.34 12.41 -9.14
CA ARG A 107 1.40 12.83 -10.55
C ARG A 107 2.52 12.13 -11.30
N THR A 108 2.24 11.76 -12.54
CA THR A 108 3.25 11.30 -13.51
C THR A 108 3.52 12.34 -14.58
N GLY A 109 2.58 13.29 -14.75
CA GLY A 109 2.62 14.28 -15.83
C GLY A 109 2.24 13.73 -17.21
N ASN A 110 1.92 12.44 -17.31
CA ASN A 110 1.48 11.81 -18.56
C ASN A 110 0.04 11.28 -18.40
N PRO A 111 -0.97 11.92 -19.02
CA PRO A 111 -2.37 11.53 -18.88
C PRO A 111 -2.70 10.09 -19.32
N ARG A 112 -1.76 9.43 -20.00
CA ARG A 112 -1.92 8.06 -20.50
C ARG A 112 -1.03 7.04 -19.78
N ASP A 113 -0.28 7.45 -18.75
CA ASP A 113 0.63 6.59 -18.03
C ASP A 113 0.76 7.00 -16.53
N PRO A 114 0.17 6.21 -15.62
CA PRO A 114 -0.74 5.08 -15.83
C PRO A 114 -2.12 5.50 -16.38
N PHE A 115 -2.75 4.61 -17.12
CA PHE A 115 -4.07 4.84 -17.70
C PHE A 115 -5.11 3.90 -17.10
N PRO A 116 -6.26 4.39 -16.59
CA PRO A 116 -6.78 5.77 -16.63
C PRO A 116 -6.43 6.61 -15.39
N GLU A 117 -5.54 6.13 -14.51
CA GLU A 117 -5.34 6.62 -13.15
C GLU A 117 -4.89 8.09 -13.11
N GLU A 118 -3.98 8.52 -13.99
CA GLU A 118 -3.50 9.91 -13.99
C GLU A 118 -4.63 10.91 -14.30
N MET A 119 -5.50 10.58 -15.25
CA MET A 119 -6.67 11.42 -15.53
C MET A 119 -7.69 11.39 -14.40
N ASN A 120 -7.90 10.24 -13.76
CA ASN A 120 -8.77 10.17 -12.59
C ASN A 120 -8.26 11.08 -11.46
N ARG A 121 -6.94 11.12 -11.20
CA ARG A 121 -6.33 12.02 -10.21
C ARG A 121 -6.61 13.49 -10.54
N LEU A 122 -6.38 13.89 -11.78
CA LEU A 122 -6.58 15.27 -12.23
C LEU A 122 -8.04 15.71 -12.12
N LEU A 123 -8.98 14.87 -12.57
CA LEU A 123 -10.41 15.14 -12.50
C LEU A 123 -10.93 15.17 -11.06
N THR A 124 -10.51 14.23 -10.23
CA THR A 124 -10.85 14.20 -8.79
C THR A 124 -10.34 15.43 -8.08
N THR A 125 -9.12 15.90 -8.40
CA THR A 125 -8.56 17.12 -7.83
C THR A 125 -9.45 18.34 -8.08
N ARG A 126 -10.14 18.44 -9.23
CA ARG A 126 -11.04 19.57 -9.53
C ARG A 126 -12.38 19.51 -8.79
N LEU A 127 -12.79 18.32 -8.33
CA LEU A 127 -14.03 18.10 -7.62
C LEU A 127 -13.87 18.09 -6.10
N ALA A 128 -12.64 17.88 -5.61
CA ALA A 128 -12.37 17.73 -4.20
C ALA A 128 -12.44 19.07 -3.44
N THR A 129 -13.07 19.04 -2.26
CA THR A 129 -13.14 20.15 -1.31
C THR A 129 -11.90 20.16 -0.40
N LEU A 130 -11.42 18.98 -0.01
CA LEU A 130 -10.19 18.78 0.77
C LEU A 130 -9.30 17.73 0.12
N HIS A 131 -8.00 17.97 0.18
CA HIS A 131 -6.98 17.09 -0.33
C HIS A 131 -6.09 16.60 0.80
N PHE A 132 -5.91 15.28 0.88
CA PHE A 132 -5.08 14.64 1.88
C PHE A 132 -3.87 13.95 1.20
N PRO A 133 -2.84 14.73 0.80
CA PRO A 133 -1.64 14.17 0.20
C PRO A 133 -0.83 13.35 1.22
N PRO A 134 -0.23 12.21 0.78
CA PRO A 134 0.58 11.37 1.66
C PRO A 134 1.97 11.94 1.94
N THR A 135 2.53 12.72 1.02
CA THR A 135 3.91 13.23 1.08
C THR A 135 3.99 14.72 0.77
N PRO A 136 5.07 15.41 1.18
CA PRO A 136 5.31 16.80 0.78
C PRO A 136 5.38 16.99 -0.74
N GLU A 137 5.88 16.01 -1.49
CA GLU A 137 5.93 16.04 -2.96
C GLU A 137 4.52 16.02 -3.55
N SER A 138 3.65 15.14 -3.06
CA SER A 138 2.24 15.10 -3.47
C SER A 138 1.51 16.41 -3.15
N ALA A 139 1.81 17.05 -2.02
CA ALA A 139 1.29 18.38 -1.69
C ALA A 139 1.81 19.46 -2.65
N ALA A 140 3.08 19.40 -3.04
CA ALA A 140 3.67 20.33 -4.02
C ALA A 140 3.02 20.18 -5.40
N ASN A 141 2.72 18.95 -5.82
CA ASN A 141 2.01 18.68 -7.07
C ASN A 141 0.62 19.32 -7.09
N LEU A 142 -0.15 19.21 -5.99
CA LEU A 142 -1.46 19.86 -5.86
C LEU A 142 -1.35 21.40 -6.00
N LYS A 143 -0.35 22.01 -5.37
CA LYS A 143 -0.08 23.44 -5.49
C LYS A 143 0.27 23.84 -6.93
N ALA A 144 1.08 23.04 -7.62
CA ALA A 144 1.42 23.24 -9.02
C ALA A 144 0.18 23.16 -9.93
N ASP A 145 -0.82 22.35 -9.56
CA ASP A 145 -2.12 22.26 -10.24
C ASP A 145 -3.08 23.41 -9.89
N GLY A 146 -2.65 24.35 -9.02
CA GLY A 146 -3.42 25.52 -8.62
C GLY A 146 -4.38 25.29 -7.45
N VAL A 147 -4.18 24.24 -6.65
CA VAL A 147 -4.93 24.00 -5.41
C VAL A 147 -4.41 24.92 -4.31
N GLY A 148 -5.30 25.61 -3.60
CA GLY A 148 -4.95 26.50 -2.50
C GLY A 148 -4.41 25.76 -1.27
N ASP A 149 -3.51 26.42 -0.54
CA ASP A 149 -2.89 25.83 0.67
C ASP A 149 -3.92 25.54 1.79
N ASP A 150 -4.99 26.30 1.84
CA ASP A 150 -6.07 26.20 2.85
C ASP A 150 -6.91 24.93 2.74
N VAL A 151 -6.85 24.24 1.58
CA VAL A 151 -7.58 23.00 1.32
C VAL A 151 -6.67 21.78 1.18
N ILE A 152 -5.36 21.94 1.43
CA ILE A 152 -4.38 20.87 1.44
C ILE A 152 -4.01 20.53 2.88
N VAL A 153 -4.24 19.27 3.30
CA VAL A 153 -3.88 18.76 4.61
C VAL A 153 -2.90 17.61 4.45
N LEU A 154 -1.61 17.87 4.65
CA LEU A 154 -0.58 16.81 4.60
C LEU A 154 -0.86 15.77 5.68
N SER A 155 -1.42 14.63 5.27
CA SER A 155 -1.88 13.59 6.19
C SER A 155 -0.82 12.53 6.51
N GLY A 156 0.03 12.20 5.57
CA GLY A 156 0.75 10.91 5.52
C GLY A 156 -0.08 9.87 4.78
N ASN A 157 0.51 8.69 4.55
CA ASN A 157 -0.17 7.61 3.85
C ASN A 157 -0.91 6.71 4.85
N THR A 158 -2.22 6.53 4.66
CA THR A 158 -3.07 5.68 5.48
C THR A 158 -2.71 4.19 5.44
N VAL A 159 -1.87 3.77 4.49
CA VAL A 159 -1.32 2.41 4.47
C VAL A 159 -0.44 2.15 5.70
N ILE A 160 0.25 3.18 6.21
CA ILE A 160 1.09 3.04 7.40
C ILE A 160 0.22 2.88 8.65
N ASP A 161 -0.90 3.60 8.74
CA ASP A 161 -1.88 3.40 9.81
C ASP A 161 -2.41 1.95 9.80
N ALA A 162 -2.78 1.43 8.61
CA ALA A 162 -3.26 0.07 8.44
C ALA A 162 -2.20 -0.96 8.87
N LEU A 163 -0.97 -0.77 8.44
CA LEU A 163 0.16 -1.63 8.78
C LEU A 163 0.38 -1.70 10.30
N LEU A 164 0.47 -0.55 10.95
CA LEU A 164 0.75 -0.47 12.39
C LEU A 164 -0.42 -1.03 13.22
N GLU A 165 -1.66 -0.82 12.78
CA GLU A 165 -2.84 -1.41 13.44
C GLU A 165 -2.81 -2.94 13.33
N VAL A 166 -2.53 -3.51 12.17
CA VAL A 166 -2.39 -4.96 11.98
C VAL A 166 -1.17 -5.51 12.72
N ALA A 167 -0.04 -4.81 12.70
CA ALA A 167 1.18 -5.21 13.39
C ALA A 167 0.97 -5.31 14.91
N ALA A 168 0.17 -4.40 15.50
CA ALA A 168 -0.14 -4.38 16.92
C ALA A 168 -1.11 -5.48 17.37
N LYS A 169 -1.96 -6.01 16.47
CA LYS A 169 -2.91 -7.08 16.80
C LYS A 169 -2.18 -8.40 17.06
N ALA A 170 -2.62 -9.14 18.06
CA ALA A 170 -2.19 -10.52 18.26
C ALA A 170 -2.61 -11.37 17.04
N TYR A 171 -1.74 -12.26 16.61
CA TYR A 171 -2.01 -13.14 15.48
C TYR A 171 -1.59 -14.57 15.82
N LEU A 172 -2.50 -15.51 15.64
CA LEU A 172 -2.24 -16.93 15.78
C LEU A 172 -2.44 -17.57 14.41
N PRO A 173 -1.37 -18.06 13.77
CA PRO A 173 -1.45 -18.70 12.47
C PRO A 173 -2.33 -19.97 12.54
N THR A 174 -3.21 -20.13 11.57
CA THR A 174 -3.96 -21.39 11.37
C THR A 174 -3.16 -22.39 10.52
N ASP A 175 -2.22 -21.89 9.70
CA ASP A 175 -1.30 -22.70 8.93
C ASP A 175 -0.10 -23.12 9.81
N PRO A 176 0.12 -24.45 10.02
CA PRO A 176 1.25 -24.94 10.80
C PRO A 176 2.62 -24.51 10.24
N LEU A 177 2.76 -24.41 8.91
CA LEU A 177 4.02 -23.96 8.28
C LEU A 177 4.31 -22.50 8.62
N LEU A 178 3.28 -21.65 8.58
CA LEU A 178 3.43 -20.24 8.94
C LEU A 178 3.75 -20.09 10.44
N SER A 179 3.15 -20.92 11.30
CA SER A 179 3.51 -20.94 12.73
C SER A 179 4.98 -21.30 12.92
N GLU A 180 5.47 -22.36 12.27
CA GLU A 180 6.89 -22.76 12.33
C GLU A 180 7.81 -21.63 11.88
N ILE A 181 7.44 -20.91 10.81
CA ILE A 181 8.21 -19.80 10.27
C ILE A 181 8.26 -18.61 11.26
N LEU A 182 7.13 -18.24 11.85
CA LEU A 182 7.05 -17.11 12.77
C LEU A 182 7.74 -17.41 14.11
N ASP A 183 7.77 -18.68 14.54
CA ASP A 183 8.43 -19.14 15.77
C ASP A 183 9.94 -19.41 15.57
N ASP A 184 10.44 -19.43 14.34
CA ASP A 184 11.86 -19.68 14.03
C ASP A 184 12.74 -18.60 14.66
N PRO A 185 13.71 -18.93 15.56
CA PRO A 185 14.54 -17.92 16.21
C PRO A 185 15.60 -17.31 15.30
N ARG A 186 15.83 -17.85 14.10
CA ARG A 186 16.83 -17.34 13.16
C ARG A 186 16.43 -16.01 12.57
N ARG A 187 17.40 -15.27 12.07
CA ARG A 187 17.18 -14.04 11.32
C ARG A 187 16.47 -14.36 10.01
N MET A 188 15.40 -13.62 9.69
CA MET A 188 14.61 -13.86 8.49
C MET A 188 14.96 -12.85 7.39
N LEU A 189 15.31 -13.38 6.20
CA LEU A 189 15.31 -12.66 4.94
C LEU A 189 13.95 -12.89 4.27
N LEU A 190 13.08 -11.89 4.26
CA LEU A 190 11.82 -11.96 3.51
C LEU A 190 12.06 -11.54 2.06
N VAL A 191 11.61 -12.34 1.11
CA VAL A 191 11.84 -12.09 -0.33
C VAL A 191 10.50 -12.06 -1.05
N THR A 192 10.19 -10.94 -1.72
CA THR A 192 9.01 -10.81 -2.57
C THR A 192 9.40 -10.29 -3.95
N THR A 193 9.10 -11.06 -4.99
CA THR A 193 9.41 -10.70 -6.37
C THR A 193 8.29 -11.14 -7.30
N HIS A 194 7.75 -10.21 -8.11
CA HIS A 194 6.62 -10.49 -8.99
C HIS A 194 6.57 -9.58 -10.23
N ARG A 195 7.38 -8.51 -10.27
CA ARG A 195 7.33 -7.51 -11.35
C ARG A 195 7.71 -8.12 -12.70
N ARG A 196 6.95 -7.76 -13.74
CA ARG A 196 7.13 -8.28 -15.11
C ARG A 196 8.51 -7.97 -15.69
N GLU A 197 9.06 -6.81 -15.33
CA GLU A 197 10.39 -6.38 -15.73
C GLU A 197 11.51 -7.33 -15.28
N ASN A 198 11.26 -8.10 -14.20
CA ASN A 198 12.21 -9.04 -13.62
C ASN A 198 12.03 -10.49 -14.14
N TRP A 199 10.99 -10.79 -14.92
CA TRP A 199 10.73 -12.18 -15.34
C TRP A 199 11.88 -12.78 -16.15
N GLY A 200 12.08 -14.09 -15.99
CA GLY A 200 13.14 -14.84 -16.66
C GLY A 200 14.51 -14.72 -15.98
N GLU A 201 15.54 -14.40 -16.72
CA GLU A 201 16.93 -14.36 -16.23
C GLU A 201 17.15 -13.39 -15.04
N PRO A 202 16.62 -12.15 -15.04
CA PRO A 202 16.76 -11.26 -13.89
C PRO A 202 16.22 -11.87 -12.59
N MET A 203 15.07 -12.53 -12.65
CA MET A 203 14.47 -13.26 -11.51
C MET A 203 15.38 -14.41 -11.05
N GLY A 204 15.97 -15.14 -11.98
CA GLY A 204 16.94 -16.21 -11.70
C GLY A 204 18.17 -15.67 -10.95
N ARG A 205 18.70 -14.49 -11.32
CA ARG A 205 19.82 -13.84 -10.64
C ARG A 205 19.48 -13.47 -9.19
N ILE A 206 18.25 -12.98 -8.95
CA ILE A 206 17.74 -12.74 -7.59
C ILE A 206 17.72 -14.05 -6.79
N GLY A 207 17.20 -15.14 -7.36
CA GLY A 207 17.19 -16.45 -6.72
C GLY A 207 18.58 -16.95 -6.34
N VAL A 208 19.57 -16.78 -7.23
CA VAL A 208 21.00 -17.11 -6.96
C VAL A 208 21.54 -16.27 -5.80
N ALA A 209 21.24 -14.97 -5.77
CA ALA A 209 21.66 -14.08 -4.68
C ALA A 209 21.08 -14.52 -3.32
N VAL A 210 19.79 -14.82 -3.26
CA VAL A 210 19.13 -15.33 -2.04
C VAL A 210 19.79 -16.60 -1.55
N ARG A 211 20.10 -17.54 -2.46
CA ARG A 211 20.80 -18.79 -2.13
C ARG A 211 22.18 -18.51 -1.53
N GLN A 212 22.98 -17.64 -2.15
CA GLN A 212 24.32 -17.30 -1.67
C GLN A 212 24.28 -16.63 -0.30
N ILE A 213 23.31 -15.74 -0.04
CA ILE A 213 23.12 -15.10 1.28
C ILE A 213 22.83 -16.16 2.34
N VAL A 214 21.89 -17.06 2.09
CA VAL A 214 21.51 -18.11 3.06
C VAL A 214 22.66 -19.07 3.30
N ASP A 215 23.44 -19.41 2.28
CA ASP A 215 24.62 -20.27 2.42
C ASP A 215 25.73 -19.60 3.24
N ALA A 216 25.93 -18.28 3.08
CA ALA A 216 26.94 -17.51 3.80
C ALA A 216 26.62 -17.28 5.30
N PHE A 217 25.33 -17.25 5.66
CA PHE A 217 24.86 -16.98 7.02
C PHE A 217 24.06 -18.16 7.59
N PRO A 218 24.69 -19.06 8.40
CA PRO A 218 24.01 -20.23 8.94
C PRO A 218 22.79 -19.93 9.83
N ASP A 219 22.76 -18.74 10.42
CA ASP A 219 21.66 -18.22 11.26
C ASP A 219 20.59 -17.44 10.49
N VAL A 220 20.63 -17.47 9.14
CA VAL A 220 19.63 -16.83 8.30
C VAL A 220 18.75 -17.89 7.64
N VAL A 221 17.44 -17.64 7.65
CA VAL A 221 16.42 -18.35 6.89
C VAL A 221 15.79 -17.40 5.87
N ALA A 222 15.62 -17.82 4.63
CA ALA A 222 14.85 -17.07 3.65
C ALA A 222 13.40 -17.57 3.61
N VAL A 223 12.46 -16.63 3.61
CA VAL A 223 11.02 -16.91 3.41
C VAL A 223 10.59 -16.19 2.14
N VAL A 224 10.03 -16.94 1.22
CA VAL A 224 9.69 -16.48 -0.12
C VAL A 224 8.22 -16.79 -0.39
N PRO A 225 7.29 -15.88 -0.10
CA PRO A 225 5.93 -15.94 -0.62
C PRO A 225 5.98 -15.74 -2.14
N TRP A 226 6.07 -16.86 -2.89
CA TRP A 226 6.31 -16.76 -4.32
C TRP A 226 5.02 -16.59 -5.13
N HIS A 227 5.07 -15.69 -6.08
CA HIS A 227 3.93 -15.34 -6.91
C HIS A 227 3.36 -16.55 -7.66
N LEU A 228 2.01 -16.57 -7.86
CA LEU A 228 1.32 -17.68 -8.54
C LEU A 228 1.70 -17.84 -10.02
N ASN A 229 2.28 -16.81 -10.64
CA ASN A 229 2.67 -16.87 -12.04
C ASN A 229 3.74 -17.96 -12.26
N PRO A 230 3.50 -18.94 -13.16
CA PRO A 230 4.44 -20.01 -13.46
C PRO A 230 5.84 -19.52 -13.85
N LEU A 231 5.96 -18.42 -14.59
CA LEU A 231 7.24 -17.85 -15.01
C LEU A 231 8.11 -17.42 -13.82
N VAL A 232 7.49 -16.92 -12.74
CA VAL A 232 8.20 -16.58 -11.50
C VAL A 232 8.70 -17.84 -10.81
N ARG A 233 7.84 -18.86 -10.71
CA ARG A 233 8.19 -20.14 -10.08
C ARG A 233 9.29 -20.88 -10.86
N GLU A 234 9.18 -20.95 -12.18
CA GLU A 234 10.21 -21.56 -13.05
C GLU A 234 11.57 -20.88 -12.90
N ALA A 235 11.61 -19.55 -12.84
CA ALA A 235 12.86 -18.81 -12.70
C ALA A 235 13.52 -18.98 -11.32
N LEU A 236 12.75 -19.08 -10.24
CA LEU A 236 13.26 -19.18 -8.87
C LEU A 236 13.58 -20.62 -8.44
N THR A 237 12.86 -21.62 -8.96
CA THR A 237 12.99 -23.04 -8.55
C THR A 237 14.42 -23.55 -8.59
N PRO A 238 15.23 -23.33 -9.66
CA PRO A 238 16.58 -23.88 -9.76
C PRO A 238 17.50 -23.47 -8.61
N SER A 239 17.34 -22.24 -8.12
CA SER A 239 18.19 -21.67 -7.07
C SER A 239 17.65 -21.93 -5.66
N LEU A 240 16.33 -21.90 -5.48
CA LEU A 240 15.70 -21.84 -4.15
C LEU A 240 15.14 -23.19 -3.69
N ALA A 241 14.76 -24.09 -4.60
CA ALA A 241 14.20 -25.38 -4.22
C ALA A 241 15.21 -26.26 -3.48
N ASN A 242 14.68 -27.16 -2.64
CA ASN A 242 15.45 -28.21 -1.91
C ASN A 242 16.56 -27.65 -1.00
N HIS A 243 16.42 -26.43 -0.51
CA HIS A 243 17.33 -25.90 0.52
C HIS A 243 16.67 -25.90 1.90
N PRO A 244 17.29 -26.46 2.95
CA PRO A 244 16.65 -26.65 4.26
C PRO A 244 16.32 -25.34 5.00
N ARG A 245 16.95 -24.23 4.62
CA ARG A 245 16.77 -22.90 5.20
C ARG A 245 16.11 -21.90 4.24
N ILE A 246 15.52 -22.36 3.13
CA ILE A 246 14.70 -21.55 2.23
C ILE A 246 13.28 -22.12 2.24
N ARG A 247 12.33 -21.30 2.67
CA ARG A 247 10.91 -21.63 2.77
C ARG A 247 10.16 -20.97 1.62
N LEU A 248 9.79 -21.77 0.62
CA LEU A 248 8.89 -21.35 -0.45
C LEU A 248 7.46 -21.57 0.03
N ILE A 249 6.68 -20.51 0.13
CA ILE A 249 5.30 -20.56 0.63
C ILE A 249 4.36 -19.93 -0.39
N GLU A 250 3.09 -20.30 -0.34
CA GLU A 250 2.07 -19.66 -1.17
C GLU A 250 1.91 -18.17 -0.78
N PRO A 251 1.40 -17.33 -1.70
CA PRO A 251 1.11 -15.93 -1.39
C PRO A 251 0.24 -15.81 -0.16
N GLN A 252 0.59 -14.88 0.71
CA GLN A 252 -0.10 -14.67 1.97
C GLN A 252 -1.12 -13.54 1.86
N GLU A 253 -2.21 -13.64 2.61
CA GLU A 253 -3.14 -12.54 2.83
C GLU A 253 -2.47 -11.42 3.63
N TYR A 254 -3.11 -10.25 3.69
CA TYR A 254 -2.50 -9.05 4.27
C TYR A 254 -2.02 -9.24 5.71
N VAL A 255 -2.86 -9.77 6.59
CA VAL A 255 -2.50 -9.94 8.02
C VAL A 255 -1.30 -10.87 8.22
N PRO A 256 -1.28 -12.12 7.69
CA PRO A 256 -0.09 -12.96 7.75
C PRO A 256 1.15 -12.34 7.10
N PHE A 257 0.98 -11.61 5.99
CA PHE A 257 2.10 -10.97 5.33
C PHE A 257 2.75 -9.88 6.19
N VAL A 258 1.95 -9.03 6.84
CA VAL A 258 2.44 -8.03 7.81
C VAL A 258 3.21 -8.70 8.96
N LYS A 259 2.77 -9.88 9.42
CA LYS A 259 3.52 -10.63 10.47
C LYS A 259 4.86 -11.15 9.97
N LEU A 260 4.95 -11.56 8.71
CA LEU A 260 6.25 -11.90 8.09
C LEU A 260 7.15 -10.68 7.96
N GLU A 261 6.64 -9.52 7.54
CA GLU A 261 7.40 -8.27 7.53
C GLU A 261 7.90 -7.90 8.92
N GLN A 262 7.03 -7.95 9.92
CA GLN A 262 7.35 -7.66 11.32
C GLN A 262 8.42 -8.61 11.89
N LYS A 263 8.37 -9.90 11.54
CA LYS A 263 9.35 -10.93 11.93
C LYS A 263 10.68 -10.78 11.19
N SER A 264 10.66 -10.24 9.97
CA SER A 264 11.86 -10.17 9.13
C SER A 264 12.98 -9.34 9.76
N THR A 265 14.21 -9.70 9.44
CA THR A 265 15.40 -8.90 9.74
C THR A 265 15.73 -8.01 8.55
N LEU A 266 15.64 -8.53 7.34
CA LEU A 266 15.96 -7.85 6.09
C LEU A 266 14.90 -8.22 5.05
N ILE A 267 14.53 -7.28 4.21
CA ILE A 267 13.57 -7.51 3.13
C ILE A 267 14.23 -7.24 1.78
N LEU A 268 14.09 -8.18 0.85
CA LEU A 268 14.46 -8.06 -0.55
C LEU A 268 13.18 -8.07 -1.38
N THR A 269 12.87 -6.97 -2.07
CA THR A 269 11.57 -6.82 -2.74
C THR A 269 11.65 -6.04 -4.04
N ASP A 270 10.72 -6.33 -4.97
CA ASP A 270 10.41 -5.48 -6.11
C ASP A 270 9.03 -4.78 -5.98
N SER A 271 8.35 -4.95 -4.83
CA SER A 271 7.03 -4.37 -4.54
C SER A 271 7.14 -2.91 -4.10
N GLY A 272 6.29 -2.03 -4.68
CA GLY A 272 6.15 -0.64 -4.22
C GLY A 272 5.55 -0.53 -2.82
N GLY A 273 4.53 -1.33 -2.50
CA GLY A 273 3.88 -1.32 -1.18
C GLY A 273 4.84 -1.70 -0.06
N VAL A 274 5.63 -2.76 -0.24
CA VAL A 274 6.63 -3.19 0.75
C VAL A 274 7.71 -2.12 0.99
N GLN A 275 8.06 -1.33 -0.04
CA GLN A 275 8.97 -0.19 0.12
C GLN A 275 8.41 0.92 1.02
N GLU A 276 7.09 1.06 1.10
CA GLU A 276 6.42 2.00 1.99
C GLU A 276 6.22 1.41 3.39
N GLU A 277 5.81 0.15 3.48
CA GLU A 277 5.40 -0.53 4.71
C GLU A 277 6.60 -0.93 5.60
N ALA A 278 7.56 -1.64 5.04
CA ALA A 278 8.66 -2.22 5.80
C ALA A 278 9.51 -1.21 6.60
N PRO A 279 9.84 -0.01 6.08
CA PRO A 279 10.53 1.01 6.86
C PRO A 279 9.79 1.44 8.14
N SER A 280 8.45 1.46 8.09
CA SER A 280 7.63 1.83 9.25
C SER A 280 7.62 0.76 10.34
N LEU A 281 8.05 -0.47 10.01
CA LEU A 281 8.35 -1.54 10.97
C LEU A 281 9.84 -1.59 11.38
N GLY A 282 10.64 -0.60 10.96
CA GLY A 282 12.08 -0.56 11.23
C GLY A 282 12.86 -1.66 10.49
N LYS A 283 12.42 -2.06 9.30
CA LYS A 283 13.07 -3.11 8.51
C LYS A 283 13.83 -2.51 7.34
N PRO A 284 15.15 -2.76 7.22
CA PRO A 284 15.92 -2.42 6.03
C PRO A 284 15.37 -3.09 4.78
N VAL A 285 15.32 -2.33 3.67
CA VAL A 285 14.77 -2.79 2.39
C VAL A 285 15.81 -2.72 1.28
N LEU A 286 16.07 -3.84 0.64
CA LEU A 286 16.80 -3.93 -0.62
C LEU A 286 15.79 -4.03 -1.76
N VAL A 287 15.84 -3.09 -2.70
CA VAL A 287 14.88 -2.98 -3.79
C VAL A 287 15.47 -3.61 -5.05
N ALA A 288 14.92 -4.76 -5.45
CA ALA A 288 15.34 -5.55 -6.61
C ALA A 288 14.80 -4.96 -7.92
N ARG A 289 15.08 -3.68 -8.18
CA ARG A 289 14.67 -2.93 -9.37
C ARG A 289 15.79 -1.97 -9.79
N GLU A 290 15.83 -1.63 -11.08
CA GLU A 290 16.75 -0.62 -11.62
C GLU A 290 16.27 0.80 -11.27
N THR A 291 14.96 0.99 -11.24
CA THR A 291 14.30 2.25 -10.87
C THR A 291 13.15 1.97 -9.90
N THR A 292 12.73 2.99 -9.13
CA THR A 292 11.58 2.88 -8.24
C THR A 292 10.66 4.08 -8.39
N GLU A 293 9.37 3.85 -8.23
CA GLU A 293 8.34 4.90 -8.10
C GLU A 293 8.28 5.47 -6.65
N ARG A 294 9.24 5.09 -5.81
CA ARG A 294 9.36 5.48 -4.39
C ARG A 294 10.73 6.09 -4.10
N PRO A 295 11.12 7.16 -4.82
CA PRO A 295 12.44 7.78 -4.66
C PRO A 295 12.65 8.34 -3.25
N GLU A 296 11.58 8.73 -2.56
CA GLU A 296 11.63 9.29 -1.21
C GLU A 296 12.24 8.30 -0.20
N GLY A 297 11.90 7.00 -0.31
CA GLY A 297 12.47 5.96 0.55
C GLY A 297 13.98 5.78 0.36
N ILE A 298 14.45 5.91 -0.89
CA ILE A 298 15.88 5.89 -1.20
C ILE A 298 16.58 7.13 -0.63
N ALA A 299 16.00 8.32 -0.86
CA ALA A 299 16.55 9.59 -0.36
C ALA A 299 16.57 9.64 1.18
N ALA A 300 15.57 9.08 1.84
CA ALA A 300 15.50 8.97 3.30
C ALA A 300 16.46 7.91 3.87
N GLY A 301 17.02 7.03 3.03
CA GLY A 301 17.93 5.96 3.46
C GLY A 301 17.21 4.76 4.10
N THR A 302 15.89 4.65 3.95
CA THR A 302 15.10 3.51 4.45
C THR A 302 15.15 2.32 3.50
N ALA A 303 15.48 2.55 2.23
CA ALA A 303 15.58 1.54 1.19
C ALA A 303 16.81 1.78 0.32
N LYS A 304 17.31 0.74 -0.34
CA LYS A 304 18.44 0.82 -1.28
C LYS A 304 18.12 0.05 -2.57
N LEU A 305 18.28 0.72 -3.71
CA LEU A 305 18.23 0.06 -5.02
C LEU A 305 19.43 -0.85 -5.20
N VAL A 306 19.17 -2.10 -5.54
CA VAL A 306 20.20 -3.13 -5.78
C VAL A 306 20.04 -3.80 -7.16
N GLY A 307 19.02 -3.40 -7.93
CA GLY A 307 18.73 -4.03 -9.22
C GLY A 307 18.55 -5.54 -9.09
N THR A 308 18.88 -6.25 -10.17
CA THR A 308 18.87 -7.71 -10.21
C THR A 308 20.27 -8.31 -10.28
N ASP A 309 21.30 -7.52 -10.01
CA ASP A 309 22.69 -7.99 -9.99
C ASP A 309 22.97 -8.82 -8.74
N THR A 310 23.33 -10.09 -8.97
CA THR A 310 23.58 -11.04 -7.87
C THR A 310 24.67 -10.56 -6.91
N ALA A 311 25.77 -10.01 -7.44
CA ALA A 311 26.90 -9.61 -6.60
C ALA A 311 26.54 -8.40 -5.73
N LEU A 312 25.81 -7.43 -6.27
CA LEU A 312 25.37 -6.25 -5.55
C LEU A 312 24.35 -6.62 -4.46
N ILE A 313 23.36 -7.48 -4.77
CA ILE A 313 22.39 -7.97 -3.78
C ILE A 313 23.11 -8.68 -2.63
N VAL A 314 24.04 -9.58 -2.92
CA VAL A 314 24.80 -10.31 -1.91
C VAL A 314 25.67 -9.37 -1.08
N ALA A 315 26.37 -8.42 -1.71
CA ALA A 315 27.24 -7.47 -1.01
C ALA A 315 26.44 -6.59 -0.02
N GLU A 316 25.29 -6.03 -0.45
CA GLU A 316 24.47 -5.18 0.41
C GLU A 316 23.76 -5.98 1.51
N ALA A 317 23.25 -7.17 1.22
CA ALA A 317 22.69 -8.04 2.25
C ALA A 317 23.76 -8.45 3.27
N THR A 318 24.96 -8.81 2.80
CA THR A 318 26.08 -9.13 3.69
C THR A 318 26.45 -7.95 4.58
N ARG A 319 26.54 -6.74 4.03
CA ARG A 319 26.81 -5.52 4.79
C ARG A 319 25.78 -5.33 5.90
N LEU A 320 24.49 -5.40 5.59
CA LEU A 320 23.41 -5.21 6.56
C LEU A 320 23.33 -6.33 7.60
N LEU A 321 23.66 -7.56 7.24
CA LEU A 321 23.63 -8.71 8.15
C LEU A 321 24.88 -8.80 9.05
N SER A 322 26.01 -8.18 8.67
CA SER A 322 27.29 -8.27 9.39
C SER A 322 27.67 -6.99 10.15
N ASP A 323 27.12 -5.84 9.74
CA ASP A 323 27.43 -4.53 10.34
C ASP A 323 26.19 -3.97 11.07
N PRO A 324 26.17 -4.04 12.40
CA PRO A 324 25.06 -3.53 13.21
C PRO A 324 24.83 -2.01 13.06
N GLU A 325 25.87 -1.23 12.75
CA GLU A 325 25.73 0.22 12.56
C GLU A 325 25.07 0.50 11.23
N ALA A 326 25.49 -0.17 10.17
CA ALA A 326 24.86 -0.07 8.85
C ALA A 326 23.38 -0.52 8.89
N TYR A 327 23.11 -1.61 9.60
CA TYR A 327 21.74 -2.07 9.84
C TYR A 327 20.92 -1.00 10.59
N ALA A 328 21.42 -0.53 11.72
CA ALA A 328 20.72 0.43 12.56
C ALA A 328 20.49 1.77 11.85
N ALA A 329 21.42 2.20 11.00
CA ALA A 329 21.26 3.43 10.22
C ALA A 329 20.07 3.34 9.28
N MET A 330 19.88 2.22 8.57
CA MET A 330 18.74 2.02 7.66
C MET A 330 17.45 1.74 8.43
N ALA A 331 17.49 0.91 9.48
CA ALA A 331 16.33 0.52 10.27
C ALA A 331 15.70 1.67 11.08
N ARG A 332 16.50 2.68 11.45
CA ARG A 332 16.06 3.86 12.21
C ARG A 332 15.82 5.10 11.36
N ALA A 333 16.06 5.02 10.06
CA ALA A 333 15.73 6.10 9.15
C ALA A 333 14.22 6.41 9.22
N VAL A 334 13.89 7.70 9.16
CA VAL A 334 12.49 8.13 9.26
C VAL A 334 11.77 7.78 7.95
N SER A 335 10.69 7.01 8.06
CA SER A 335 9.87 6.69 6.89
C SER A 335 9.23 7.98 6.32
N PRO A 336 9.44 8.29 5.03
CA PRO A 336 8.85 9.46 4.42
C PRO A 336 7.35 9.32 4.15
N TYR A 337 6.79 8.12 4.29
CA TYR A 337 5.41 7.80 3.91
C TYR A 337 4.41 8.04 5.02
N GLY A 338 4.84 8.22 6.26
CA GLY A 338 3.95 8.52 7.37
C GLY A 338 4.41 7.93 8.71
N ASP A 339 3.69 8.31 9.74
CA ASP A 339 3.97 7.97 11.14
C ASP A 339 2.81 7.19 11.81
N GLY A 340 1.83 6.72 11.01
CA GLY A 340 0.66 5.99 11.50
C GLY A 340 -0.43 6.87 12.12
N HIS A 341 -0.45 8.14 11.79
CA HIS A 341 -1.46 9.09 12.27
C HIS A 341 -2.21 9.81 11.13
N ALA A 342 -2.18 9.25 9.92
CA ALA A 342 -2.84 9.85 8.76
C ALA A 342 -4.37 9.86 8.93
N ALA A 343 -4.96 8.76 9.37
CA ALA A 343 -6.39 8.65 9.62
C ALA A 343 -6.88 9.67 10.64
N ARG A 344 -6.12 9.88 11.71
CA ARG A 344 -6.41 10.89 12.74
C ARG A 344 -6.40 12.31 12.16
N ARG A 345 -5.35 12.66 11.39
CA ARG A 345 -5.25 13.99 10.76
C ARG A 345 -6.39 14.25 9.78
N ILE A 346 -6.82 13.23 9.06
CA ILE A 346 -7.98 13.31 8.17
C ILE A 346 -9.25 13.58 9.00
N ALA A 347 -9.50 12.81 10.05
CA ALA A 347 -10.66 13.01 10.91
C ALA A 347 -10.66 14.39 11.58
N ASP A 348 -9.53 14.84 12.13
CA ASP A 348 -9.38 16.17 12.74
C ASP A 348 -9.70 17.30 11.74
N ALA A 349 -9.31 17.16 10.48
CA ALA A 349 -9.58 18.14 9.44
C ALA A 349 -11.06 18.19 9.02
N LEU A 350 -11.80 17.10 9.17
CA LEU A 350 -13.23 17.04 8.89
C LEU A 350 -14.08 17.62 10.02
N GLU A 351 -13.59 17.60 11.26
CA GLU A 351 -14.27 18.18 12.42
C GLU A 351 -14.26 19.73 12.42
N ILE A 352 -13.30 20.35 11.73
CA ILE A 352 -13.17 21.81 11.71
C ILE A 352 -14.33 22.42 10.91
N PRO A 353 -15.24 23.23 11.53
CA PRO A 353 -16.24 23.95 10.79
C PRO A 353 -15.55 24.95 9.86
N ARG A 354 -15.53 24.68 8.57
CA ARG A 354 -15.06 25.65 7.58
C ARG A 354 -16.24 26.55 7.26
N SER A 355 -16.08 27.86 7.52
CA SER A 355 -17.07 28.88 7.16
C SER A 355 -17.44 28.69 5.67
N GLU A 356 -18.74 28.65 5.40
CA GLU A 356 -19.32 28.60 4.07
C GLU A 356 -18.82 29.82 3.25
N THR A 357 -17.78 29.61 2.45
CA THR A 357 -17.40 30.54 1.41
C THR A 357 -17.26 29.75 0.11
N LEU A 358 -18.39 29.29 -0.37
CA LEU A 358 -18.60 28.97 -1.78
C LEU A 358 -19.65 29.96 -2.31
N THR A 359 -19.16 31.16 -2.69
CA THR A 359 -19.88 32.02 -3.63
C THR A 359 -19.40 31.74 -5.03
#